data_d6156e9ebbf87c44d6ac1770b6b5e74b
#
_entry.id   d6156e9ebbf87c44d6ac1770b6b5e74b
#
_cell.length_a   1.000
_cell.length_b   1.000
_cell.length_c   1.000
_cell.angle_alpha   90.00
_cell.angle_beta   90.00
_cell.angle_gamma   90.00
#
_symmetry.space_group_name_H-M   'P 1'
#
loop_
_entity.id
_entity.type
_entity.pdbx_description
1 polymer ?
#
loop_
_entity_poly.entity_id
_entity_poly.type
_entity_poly.pdbx_seq_one_letter_code
_entity_poly.pdbx_strand_id
1 'polypeptide(L)'
;MNRVDERDTMFARSNYEKGSEAYVDYYSRNPEKKDIDDSIRTRPYLCSEESMTYNPTNSPMALSAFEFLSDIKHLCENKPKPEKVKVNKKIITKKIKGFAKQYGAKLVGITELKDYHYYTHRGRHEENYGEEITNHHKYGIVFAVEMDKDMINRGPMIAEVIETSKCYVDASIVGMVLSYYIRNLGYEARNHMDSNYLLMPVRVAKDAGLGQIGRNTILTTKDYGSRIRLGVVTTDLELDVDEQIDFGLDDFCKLCNKCAHFCPSQSLSNKPDKDSWVIEQESCYIKWLYMGTDCGMCISVCPFAQELETIKEVNTFKDNQELIKKALDEYKEKFGKRPFVPGNPDWLR
;
A
#
# COMPACT_ATOMS: atom_id res chain seq x y z
N MET A 1 10.73 16.24 -3.59
CA MET A 1 9.40 15.70 -4.01
C MET A 1 8.33 16.71 -3.65
N ASN A 2 7.30 16.85 -4.50
CA ASN A 2 6.15 17.70 -4.21
C ASN A 2 5.05 16.90 -3.51
N ARG A 3 4.13 17.59 -2.82
CA ARG A 3 2.88 17.00 -2.33
C ARG A 3 2.04 16.54 -3.53
N VAL A 4 1.23 15.51 -3.31
CA VAL A 4 0.26 15.00 -4.29
C VAL A 4 -1.14 15.43 -3.84
N ASP A 5 -2.02 15.70 -4.76
CA ASP A 5 -3.42 15.94 -4.47
C ASP A 5 -4.16 14.59 -4.43
N GLU A 6 -4.88 14.26 -3.35
CA GLU A 6 -5.64 13.01 -3.30
C GLU A 6 -6.73 12.97 -4.37
N ARG A 7 -7.24 14.15 -4.79
CA ARG A 7 -8.25 14.26 -5.84
C ARG A 7 -7.80 13.71 -7.20
N ASP A 8 -6.46 13.66 -7.44
CA ASP A 8 -5.87 13.13 -8.68
C ASP A 8 -5.71 11.60 -8.68
N THR A 9 -5.93 10.95 -7.53
CA THR A 9 -5.79 9.49 -7.43
C THR A 9 -6.96 8.76 -8.09
N MET A 10 -6.70 7.57 -8.66
CA MET A 10 -7.78 6.75 -9.23
C MET A 10 -8.88 6.42 -8.22
N PHE A 11 -8.51 6.22 -6.94
CA PHE A 11 -9.47 5.92 -5.88
C PHE A 11 -10.42 7.07 -5.53
N ALA A 12 -10.01 8.32 -5.79
CA ALA A 12 -10.90 9.47 -5.69
C ALA A 12 -11.74 9.62 -6.97
N ARG A 13 -11.07 9.65 -8.12
CA ARG A 13 -11.66 9.90 -9.44
C ARG A 13 -12.75 8.89 -9.81
N SER A 14 -12.56 7.61 -9.45
CA SER A 14 -13.56 6.57 -9.70
C SER A 14 -14.86 6.73 -8.90
N ASN A 15 -14.82 7.49 -7.81
CA ASN A 15 -15.95 7.69 -6.92
C ASN A 15 -16.74 8.99 -7.17
N TYR A 16 -16.28 9.87 -8.08
CA TYR A 16 -17.00 11.11 -8.35
C TYR A 16 -18.31 10.85 -9.09
N GLU A 17 -19.43 11.00 -8.40
CA GLU A 17 -20.75 10.83 -8.98
C GLU A 17 -21.03 11.93 -10.02
N LYS A 18 -21.58 11.56 -11.17
CA LYS A 18 -21.85 12.50 -12.25
C LYS A 18 -22.83 13.58 -11.80
N GLY A 19 -22.37 14.83 -11.82
CA GLY A 19 -23.15 16.00 -11.41
C GLY A 19 -22.94 16.40 -9.94
N SER A 20 -22.18 15.63 -9.13
CA SER A 20 -21.78 16.06 -7.78
C SER A 20 -20.83 17.26 -7.82
N GLU A 21 -20.66 17.94 -6.68
CA GLU A 21 -19.70 19.05 -6.55
C GLU A 21 -18.28 18.58 -6.87
N ALA A 22 -17.85 17.43 -6.36
CA ALA A 22 -16.56 16.85 -6.64
C ALA A 22 -16.32 16.58 -8.13
N TYR A 23 -17.35 16.04 -8.83
CA TYR A 23 -17.29 15.80 -10.27
C TYR A 23 -17.15 17.12 -11.06
N VAL A 24 -18.00 18.10 -10.77
CA VAL A 24 -18.00 19.39 -11.47
C VAL A 24 -16.68 20.13 -11.25
N ASP A 25 -16.21 20.23 -10.00
CA ASP A 25 -14.94 20.87 -9.67
C ASP A 25 -13.76 20.16 -10.35
N TYR A 26 -13.66 18.84 -10.19
CA TYR A 26 -12.51 18.10 -10.70
C TYR A 26 -12.38 18.20 -12.23
N TYR A 27 -13.46 17.94 -12.98
CA TYR A 27 -13.41 17.97 -14.45
C TYR A 27 -13.45 19.37 -15.06
N SER A 28 -13.76 20.41 -14.30
CA SER A 28 -13.51 21.80 -14.72
C SER A 28 -12.01 22.11 -14.79
N ARG A 29 -11.23 21.50 -13.91
CA ARG A 29 -9.75 21.64 -13.84
C ARG A 29 -8.99 20.62 -14.71
N ASN A 30 -9.58 19.44 -14.96
CA ASN A 30 -8.96 18.30 -15.64
C ASN A 30 -9.91 17.71 -16.71
N PRO A 31 -10.32 18.49 -17.72
CA PRO A 31 -11.33 18.05 -18.70
C PRO A 31 -10.88 16.83 -19.52
N GLU A 32 -9.58 16.66 -19.73
CA GLU A 32 -8.98 15.54 -20.47
C GLU A 32 -9.15 14.18 -19.77
N LYS A 33 -9.41 14.18 -18.46
CA LYS A 33 -9.63 12.95 -17.68
C LYS A 33 -11.08 12.47 -17.70
N LYS A 34 -12.00 13.35 -18.10
CA LYS A 34 -13.44 13.11 -17.94
C LYS A 34 -13.94 11.87 -18.67
N ASP A 35 -13.61 11.70 -19.93
CA ASP A 35 -14.15 10.63 -20.77
C ASP A 35 -13.64 9.26 -20.31
N ILE A 36 -12.36 9.14 -19.93
CA ILE A 36 -11.80 7.89 -19.43
C ILE A 36 -12.41 7.52 -18.07
N ASP A 37 -12.57 8.49 -17.18
CA ASP A 37 -13.12 8.26 -15.84
C ASP A 37 -14.63 7.96 -15.90
N ASP A 38 -15.39 8.61 -16.79
CA ASP A 38 -16.79 8.26 -17.06
C ASP A 38 -16.93 6.82 -17.57
N SER A 39 -16.02 6.38 -18.44
CA SER A 39 -15.94 4.98 -18.90
C SER A 39 -15.58 4.00 -17.76
N ILE A 40 -14.73 4.40 -16.83
CA ILE A 40 -14.35 3.58 -15.66
C ILE A 40 -15.57 3.36 -14.76
N ARG A 41 -16.35 4.41 -14.46
CA ARG A 41 -17.54 4.34 -13.60
C ARG A 41 -18.68 3.47 -14.14
N THR A 42 -18.70 3.18 -15.44
CA THR A 42 -19.69 2.24 -16.01
C THR A 42 -19.30 0.78 -15.88
N ARG A 43 -18.12 0.47 -15.34
CA ARG A 43 -17.61 -0.89 -15.20
C ARG A 43 -18.05 -1.52 -13.87
N PRO A 44 -18.07 -2.87 -13.79
CA PRO A 44 -18.28 -3.58 -12.53
C PRO A 44 -17.30 -3.14 -11.45
N TYR A 45 -17.74 -3.13 -10.19
CA TYR A 45 -16.85 -2.93 -9.05
C TYR A 45 -16.06 -4.20 -8.71
N LEU A 46 -15.04 -4.04 -7.85
CA LEU A 46 -14.34 -5.18 -7.28
C LEU A 46 -15.32 -6.13 -6.59
N CYS A 47 -15.12 -7.43 -6.80
CA CYS A 47 -15.95 -8.51 -6.22
C CYS A 47 -17.44 -8.48 -6.61
N SER A 48 -17.86 -7.70 -7.63
CA SER A 48 -19.26 -7.66 -8.09
C SER A 48 -19.61 -8.84 -9.00
N GLU A 49 -20.91 -9.11 -9.17
CA GLU A 49 -21.45 -10.23 -9.97
C GLU A 49 -20.98 -10.23 -11.43
N GLU A 50 -20.77 -9.05 -12.00
CA GLU A 50 -20.40 -8.90 -13.41
C GLU A 50 -18.87 -9.02 -13.63
N SER A 51 -18.08 -9.17 -12.58
CA SER A 51 -16.63 -9.31 -12.68
C SER A 51 -16.21 -10.75 -13.00
N MET A 52 -15.05 -10.88 -13.66
CA MET A 52 -14.57 -12.18 -14.18
C MET A 52 -14.34 -13.24 -13.08
N THR A 53 -13.94 -12.83 -11.87
CA THR A 53 -13.58 -13.74 -10.78
C THR A 53 -14.69 -13.89 -9.72
N TYR A 54 -15.87 -13.32 -9.99
CA TYR A 54 -16.98 -13.39 -9.03
C TYR A 54 -17.30 -14.80 -8.59
N ASN A 55 -17.55 -14.95 -7.30
CA ASN A 55 -18.10 -16.15 -6.71
C ASN A 55 -19.07 -15.74 -5.58
N PRO A 56 -20.31 -16.25 -5.56
CA PRO A 56 -21.35 -15.77 -4.64
C PRO A 56 -21.06 -16.03 -3.16
N THR A 57 -20.15 -16.93 -2.84
CA THR A 57 -19.74 -17.24 -1.46
C THR A 57 -18.38 -16.65 -1.08
N ASN A 58 -17.45 -16.49 -2.03
CA ASN A 58 -16.11 -16.01 -1.76
C ASN A 58 -15.95 -14.49 -1.90
N SER A 59 -16.65 -13.88 -2.88
CA SER A 59 -16.57 -12.43 -3.10
C SER A 59 -17.06 -11.62 -1.88
N PRO A 60 -18.13 -12.02 -1.16
CA PRO A 60 -18.52 -11.34 0.06
C PRO A 60 -17.49 -11.34 1.18
N MET A 61 -16.53 -12.29 1.21
CA MET A 61 -15.48 -12.31 2.24
C MET A 61 -14.57 -11.07 2.14
N ALA A 62 -14.17 -10.70 0.92
CA ALA A 62 -13.38 -9.48 0.72
C ALA A 62 -14.21 -8.21 0.96
N LEU A 63 -15.47 -8.18 0.51
CA LEU A 63 -16.37 -7.05 0.73
C LEU A 63 -16.61 -6.79 2.22
N SER A 64 -16.84 -7.84 3.01
CA SER A 64 -17.04 -7.72 4.47
C SER A 64 -15.85 -7.07 5.17
N ALA A 65 -14.62 -7.32 4.71
CA ALA A 65 -13.44 -6.67 5.25
C ALA A 65 -13.42 -5.16 4.93
N PHE A 66 -13.79 -4.76 3.71
CA PHE A 66 -13.85 -3.34 3.33
C PHE A 66 -15.02 -2.61 3.99
N GLU A 67 -16.17 -3.24 4.15
CA GLU A 67 -17.31 -2.71 4.90
C GLU A 67 -16.93 -2.46 6.36
N PHE A 68 -16.33 -3.45 7.02
CA PHE A 68 -15.81 -3.29 8.39
C PHE A 68 -14.83 -2.11 8.52
N LEU A 69 -13.89 -1.95 7.57
CA LEU A 69 -12.97 -0.82 7.57
C LEU A 69 -13.69 0.52 7.43
N SER A 70 -14.72 0.58 6.57
CA SER A 70 -15.53 1.77 6.41
C SER A 70 -16.28 2.15 7.70
N ASP A 71 -16.80 1.15 8.41
CA ASP A 71 -17.55 1.38 9.66
C ASP A 71 -16.67 1.93 10.78
N ILE A 72 -15.43 1.47 10.89
CA ILE A 72 -14.50 1.89 11.95
C ILE A 72 -13.64 3.12 11.62
N LYS A 73 -13.70 3.66 10.39
CA LYS A 73 -12.84 4.79 9.96
C LYS A 73 -12.95 6.03 10.84
N HIS A 74 -14.10 6.27 11.47
CA HIS A 74 -14.33 7.40 12.39
C HIS A 74 -13.52 7.31 13.69
N LEU A 75 -12.99 6.13 14.06
CA LEU A 75 -12.18 5.91 15.26
C LEU A 75 -10.69 6.29 15.06
N CYS A 76 -10.30 6.62 13.82
CA CYS A 76 -8.90 6.98 13.50
C CYS A 76 -8.39 8.16 14.34
N GLU A 77 -9.27 9.09 14.66
CA GLU A 77 -8.99 10.30 15.43
C GLU A 77 -9.82 10.31 16.71
N ASN A 78 -9.21 10.78 17.79
CA ASN A 78 -9.92 11.10 19.04
C ASN A 78 -8.99 11.93 19.93
N LYS A 79 -9.55 12.63 20.90
CA LYS A 79 -8.77 13.43 21.84
C LYS A 79 -7.90 12.55 22.74
N PRO A 80 -6.66 12.96 23.01
CA PRO A 80 -5.81 12.29 23.98
C PRO A 80 -6.32 12.53 25.40
N LYS A 81 -5.83 11.74 26.35
CA LYS A 81 -6.04 12.02 27.78
C LYS A 81 -5.45 13.39 28.16
N PRO A 82 -6.08 14.15 29.06
CA PRO A 82 -5.59 15.47 29.44
C PRO A 82 -4.19 15.47 30.09
N GLU A 83 -3.90 14.42 30.83
CA GLU A 83 -2.61 14.27 31.52
C GLU A 83 -1.60 13.56 30.63
N LYS A 84 -0.45 14.21 30.43
CA LYS A 84 0.67 13.63 29.69
C LYS A 84 1.58 12.81 30.59
N VAL A 85 1.76 11.55 30.29
CA VAL A 85 2.76 10.70 30.94
C VAL A 85 4.15 11.12 30.46
N LYS A 86 5.06 11.50 31.36
CA LYS A 86 6.45 11.74 30.99
C LYS A 86 7.12 10.45 30.55
N VAL A 87 7.67 10.44 29.35
CA VAL A 87 8.31 9.27 28.75
C VAL A 87 9.75 9.58 28.34
N ASN A 88 10.62 8.59 28.43
CA ASN A 88 11.94 8.66 27.84
C ASN A 88 11.84 8.29 26.36
N LYS A 89 12.34 9.13 25.47
CA LYS A 89 12.29 9.00 24.00
C LYS A 89 12.73 7.61 23.53
N LYS A 90 13.90 7.16 23.92
CA LYS A 90 14.46 5.86 23.52
C LYS A 90 13.62 4.67 24.01
N ILE A 91 13.15 4.75 25.26
CA ILE A 91 12.34 3.68 25.87
C ILE A 91 10.97 3.61 25.19
N ILE A 92 10.30 4.74 24.96
CA ILE A 92 8.97 4.75 24.36
C ILE A 92 9.03 4.31 22.89
N THR A 93 10.06 4.70 22.14
CA THR A 93 10.31 4.23 20.77
C THR A 93 10.40 2.71 20.72
N LYS A 94 11.19 2.10 21.61
CA LYS A 94 11.30 0.63 21.71
C LYS A 94 9.96 -0.02 22.04
N LYS A 95 9.19 0.54 22.97
CA LYS A 95 7.86 0.03 23.35
C LYS A 95 6.88 0.09 22.19
N ILE A 96 6.81 1.20 21.48
CA ILE A 96 5.94 1.41 20.30
C ILE A 96 6.25 0.38 19.22
N LYS A 97 7.53 0.21 18.86
CA LYS A 97 7.94 -0.80 17.87
C LYS A 97 7.61 -2.23 18.33
N GLY A 98 7.89 -2.55 19.57
CA GLY A 98 7.57 -3.86 20.14
C GLY A 98 6.06 -4.13 20.19
N PHE A 99 5.28 -3.12 20.56
CA PHE A 99 3.82 -3.21 20.64
C PHE A 99 3.18 -3.43 19.25
N ALA A 100 3.61 -2.68 18.23
CA ALA A 100 3.15 -2.90 16.86
C ALA A 100 3.48 -4.33 16.38
N LYS A 101 4.70 -4.84 16.66
CA LYS A 101 5.09 -6.22 16.34
C LYS A 101 4.26 -7.26 17.09
N GLN A 102 3.91 -7.01 18.35
CA GLN A 102 3.05 -7.91 19.13
C GLN A 102 1.64 -8.05 18.53
N TYR A 103 1.16 -7.01 17.84
CA TYR A 103 -0.12 -7.02 17.12
C TYR A 103 -0.01 -7.47 15.66
N GLY A 104 1.14 -8.03 15.24
CA GLY A 104 1.31 -8.69 13.95
C GLY A 104 2.11 -7.93 12.90
N ALA A 105 2.59 -6.71 13.20
CA ALA A 105 3.48 -6.01 12.27
C ALA A 105 4.81 -6.77 12.11
N LYS A 106 5.21 -7.05 10.88
CA LYS A 106 6.49 -7.69 10.56
C LYS A 106 7.64 -6.69 10.58
N LEU A 107 7.40 -5.51 10.04
CA LEU A 107 8.36 -4.40 9.99
C LEU A 107 7.74 -3.17 10.65
N VAL A 108 8.55 -2.38 11.34
CA VAL A 108 8.15 -1.11 11.98
C VAL A 108 9.29 -0.12 11.86
N GLY A 109 9.01 1.04 11.31
CA GLY A 109 9.94 2.15 11.18
C GLY A 109 9.31 3.48 11.61
N ILE A 110 10.13 4.44 11.93
CA ILE A 110 9.72 5.77 12.38
C ILE A 110 10.49 6.81 11.60
N THR A 111 9.80 7.82 11.09
CA THR A 111 10.44 8.96 10.41
C THR A 111 9.86 10.27 10.91
N GLU A 112 10.63 11.35 10.81
CA GLU A 112 10.11 12.70 10.91
C GLU A 112 9.32 13.04 9.64
N LEU A 113 8.07 13.45 9.80
CA LEU A 113 7.18 13.75 8.67
C LEU A 113 7.54 15.09 8.04
N LYS A 114 7.49 15.12 6.72
CA LYS A 114 7.74 16.29 5.87
C LYS A 114 6.51 16.53 5.01
N ASP A 115 6.35 17.74 4.50
CA ASP A 115 5.19 18.14 3.71
C ASP A 115 4.87 17.16 2.58
N TYR A 116 5.87 16.66 1.87
CA TYR A 116 5.67 15.75 0.73
C TYR A 116 5.12 14.36 1.11
N HIS A 117 5.05 14.02 2.41
CA HIS A 117 4.37 12.82 2.85
C HIS A 117 2.85 12.98 2.79
N TYR A 118 2.33 14.18 3.02
CA TYR A 118 0.91 14.47 3.08
C TYR A 118 0.32 14.78 1.71
N TYR A 119 -0.95 14.45 1.51
CA TYR A 119 -1.73 14.97 0.39
C TYR A 119 -1.96 16.47 0.58
N THR A 120 -2.21 17.21 -0.51
CA THR A 120 -2.57 18.62 -0.44
C THR A 120 -4.00 18.80 0.03
N HIS A 121 -4.93 18.04 -0.57
CA HIS A 121 -6.35 18.09 -0.30
C HIS A 121 -6.92 16.69 -0.20
N ARG A 122 -8.02 16.55 0.50
CA ARG A 122 -8.82 15.33 0.55
C ARG A 122 -9.65 15.22 -0.73
N GLY A 123 -9.80 14.00 -1.24
CA GLY A 123 -10.50 13.79 -2.51
C GLY A 123 -11.37 12.55 -2.56
N ARG A 124 -11.15 11.57 -1.67
CA ARG A 124 -11.73 10.24 -1.78
C ARG A 124 -13.20 10.16 -1.34
N HIS A 125 -13.65 11.07 -0.49
CA HIS A 125 -14.99 11.09 0.08
C HIS A 125 -15.66 12.45 -0.15
N GLU A 126 -16.93 12.43 -0.52
CA GLU A 126 -17.68 13.63 -0.85
C GLU A 126 -17.85 14.58 0.34
N GLU A 127 -18.06 14.02 1.55
CA GLU A 127 -18.26 14.78 2.78
C GLU A 127 -17.08 15.69 3.19
N ASN A 128 -15.89 15.44 2.64
CA ASN A 128 -14.68 16.22 2.93
C ASN A 128 -13.86 16.54 1.67
N TYR A 129 -14.49 16.46 0.51
CA TYR A 129 -13.86 16.79 -0.76
C TYR A 129 -13.31 18.23 -0.76
N GLY A 130 -12.07 18.36 -1.19
CA GLY A 130 -11.42 19.68 -1.30
C GLY A 130 -10.89 20.26 0.01
N GLU A 131 -11.08 19.61 1.16
CA GLU A 131 -10.46 20.06 2.41
C GLU A 131 -8.93 20.04 2.30
N GLU A 132 -8.30 21.18 2.59
CA GLU A 132 -6.85 21.29 2.64
C GLU A 132 -6.30 20.55 3.88
N ILE A 133 -5.26 19.74 3.66
CA ILE A 133 -4.61 19.01 4.76
C ILE A 133 -3.50 19.89 5.33
N THR A 134 -3.77 20.54 6.46
CA THR A 134 -2.89 21.50 7.15
C THR A 134 -2.40 21.01 8.51
N ASN A 135 -3.11 20.08 9.15
CA ASN A 135 -2.74 19.58 10.48
C ASN A 135 -1.75 18.42 10.35
N HIS A 136 -0.47 18.71 10.50
CA HIS A 136 0.61 17.75 10.35
C HIS A 136 1.21 17.41 11.70
N HIS A 137 1.16 16.13 12.10
CA HIS A 137 1.97 15.63 13.21
C HIS A 137 3.45 15.53 12.80
N LYS A 138 4.32 15.57 13.81
CA LYS A 138 5.77 15.57 13.58
C LYS A 138 6.35 14.21 13.18
N TYR A 139 5.84 13.12 13.74
CA TYR A 139 6.38 11.77 13.54
C TYR A 139 5.37 10.85 12.87
N GLY A 140 5.86 10.00 11.96
CA GLY A 140 5.14 8.90 11.36
C GLY A 140 5.72 7.56 11.82
N ILE A 141 4.88 6.75 12.46
CA ILE A 141 5.16 5.36 12.82
C ILE A 141 4.54 4.53 11.71
N VAL A 142 5.36 3.99 10.83
CA VAL A 142 4.90 3.13 9.72
C VAL A 142 5.21 1.68 10.02
N PHE A 143 4.29 0.81 9.67
CA PHE A 143 4.46 -0.62 9.85
C PHE A 143 3.90 -1.39 8.66
N ALA A 144 4.41 -2.61 8.50
CA ALA A 144 3.99 -3.51 7.44
C ALA A 144 3.49 -4.84 8.03
N VAL A 145 2.35 -5.31 7.55
CA VAL A 145 1.85 -6.67 7.74
C VAL A 145 2.12 -7.47 6.47
N GLU A 146 2.45 -8.74 6.64
CA GLU A 146 2.76 -9.64 5.53
C GLU A 146 1.48 -10.25 4.96
N MET A 147 1.37 -10.29 3.64
CA MET A 147 0.36 -11.06 2.92
C MET A 147 0.84 -12.50 2.70
N ASP A 148 -0.05 -13.48 2.81
CA ASP A 148 0.27 -14.87 2.55
C ASP A 148 0.77 -15.08 1.11
N LYS A 149 1.92 -15.75 0.97
CA LYS A 149 2.59 -15.95 -0.31
C LYS A 149 1.76 -16.76 -1.29
N ASP A 150 1.14 -17.83 -0.82
CA ASP A 150 0.39 -18.73 -1.68
C ASP A 150 -0.94 -18.10 -2.12
N MET A 151 -1.57 -17.30 -1.26
CA MET A 151 -2.75 -16.52 -1.61
C MET A 151 -2.41 -15.48 -2.71
N ILE A 152 -1.32 -14.74 -2.55
CA ILE A 152 -0.86 -13.75 -3.56
C ILE A 152 -0.41 -14.44 -4.86
N ASN A 153 0.22 -15.61 -4.78
CA ASN A 153 0.61 -16.38 -5.98
C ASN A 153 -0.58 -17.00 -6.72
N ARG A 154 -1.80 -16.90 -6.20
CA ARG A 154 -3.06 -17.20 -6.90
C ARG A 154 -3.57 -16.02 -7.74
N GLY A 155 -2.95 -14.85 -7.62
CA GLY A 155 -3.31 -13.68 -8.44
C GLY A 155 -3.39 -13.99 -9.93
N PRO A 156 -4.37 -13.40 -10.62
CA PRO A 156 -5.30 -12.34 -10.22
C PRO A 156 -6.68 -12.83 -9.71
N MET A 157 -6.76 -14.06 -9.16
CA MET A 157 -8.02 -14.70 -8.76
C MET A 157 -8.51 -14.21 -7.38
N ILE A 158 -9.75 -14.56 -7.04
CA ILE A 158 -10.46 -14.10 -5.81
C ILE A 158 -9.65 -14.31 -4.51
N ALA A 159 -8.84 -15.35 -4.41
CA ALA A 159 -8.01 -15.62 -3.24
C ALA A 159 -7.01 -14.48 -2.93
N GLU A 160 -6.51 -13.82 -3.97
CA GLU A 160 -5.58 -12.70 -3.84
C GLU A 160 -6.26 -11.48 -3.18
N VAL A 161 -7.47 -11.07 -3.61
CA VAL A 161 -8.16 -9.94 -3.01
C VAL A 161 -8.69 -10.23 -1.61
N ILE A 162 -9.03 -11.50 -1.29
CA ILE A 162 -9.37 -11.91 0.07
C ILE A 162 -8.16 -11.68 1.00
N GLU A 163 -6.96 -12.08 0.59
CA GLU A 163 -5.76 -11.85 1.38
C GLU A 163 -5.42 -10.36 1.48
N THR A 164 -5.56 -9.61 0.39
CA THR A 164 -5.37 -8.16 0.40
C THR A 164 -6.31 -7.48 1.39
N SER A 165 -7.60 -7.76 1.34
CA SER A 165 -8.60 -7.15 2.23
C SER A 165 -8.38 -7.51 3.69
N LYS A 166 -8.05 -8.79 3.99
CA LYS A 166 -7.64 -9.24 5.32
C LYS A 166 -6.45 -8.42 5.84
N CYS A 167 -5.40 -8.24 5.05
CA CYS A 167 -4.21 -7.50 5.48
C CYS A 167 -4.46 -5.99 5.65
N TYR A 168 -5.45 -5.40 4.97
CA TYR A 168 -5.92 -4.05 5.28
C TYR A 168 -6.59 -3.98 6.66
N VAL A 169 -7.38 -4.99 7.05
CA VAL A 169 -7.94 -5.11 8.40
C VAL A 169 -6.83 -5.27 9.42
N ASP A 170 -5.88 -6.18 9.21
CA ASP A 170 -4.76 -6.40 10.12
C ASP A 170 -3.95 -5.12 10.37
N ALA A 171 -3.58 -4.41 9.29
CA ALA A 171 -2.86 -3.14 9.39
C ALA A 171 -3.70 -2.08 10.15
N SER A 172 -5.01 -2.02 9.91
CA SER A 172 -5.91 -1.09 10.58
C SER A 172 -6.01 -1.38 12.08
N ILE A 173 -6.08 -2.63 12.48
CA ILE A 173 -6.11 -3.05 13.89
C ILE A 173 -4.81 -2.64 14.60
N VAL A 174 -3.65 -2.94 14.00
CA VAL A 174 -2.34 -2.53 14.56
C VAL A 174 -2.30 -1.01 14.77
N GLY A 175 -2.66 -0.23 13.74
CA GLY A 175 -2.64 1.23 13.81
C GLY A 175 -3.66 1.79 14.78
N MET A 176 -4.86 1.20 14.85
CA MET A 176 -5.91 1.61 15.75
C MET A 176 -5.47 1.44 17.21
N VAL A 177 -5.03 0.24 17.59
CA VAL A 177 -4.59 -0.02 18.98
C VAL A 177 -3.38 0.82 19.34
N LEU A 178 -2.44 1.02 18.41
CA LEU A 178 -1.26 1.87 18.63
C LEU A 178 -1.65 3.34 18.85
N SER A 179 -2.58 3.89 18.06
CA SER A 179 -3.06 5.26 18.23
C SER A 179 -3.81 5.44 19.55
N TYR A 180 -4.62 4.47 19.97
CA TYR A 180 -5.25 4.47 21.29
C TYR A 180 -4.22 4.44 22.43
N TYR A 181 -3.17 3.62 22.29
CA TYR A 181 -2.08 3.58 23.28
C TYR A 181 -1.42 4.95 23.45
N ILE A 182 -1.07 5.61 22.34
CA ILE A 182 -0.42 6.93 22.38
C ILE A 182 -1.37 7.99 22.97
N ARG A 183 -2.64 7.99 22.58
CA ARG A 183 -3.66 8.88 23.15
C ARG A 183 -3.87 8.64 24.65
N ASN A 184 -3.77 7.38 25.11
CA ASN A 184 -3.83 7.04 26.54
C ASN A 184 -2.61 7.54 27.33
N LEU A 185 -1.49 7.81 26.68
CA LEU A 185 -0.33 8.50 27.27
C LEU A 185 -0.48 10.03 27.27
N GLY A 186 -1.56 10.58 26.75
CA GLY A 186 -1.83 12.01 26.66
C GLY A 186 -1.20 12.73 25.46
N TYR A 187 -0.84 12.02 24.41
CA TYR A 187 -0.28 12.60 23.18
C TYR A 187 -1.25 12.45 22.00
N GLU A 188 -1.25 13.44 21.10
CA GLU A 188 -2.00 13.36 19.85
C GLU A 188 -1.52 12.19 19.00
N ALA A 189 -2.46 11.46 18.43
CA ALA A 189 -2.17 10.39 17.50
C ALA A 189 -3.35 10.11 16.58
N ARG A 190 -3.05 9.89 15.29
CA ARG A 190 -4.02 9.54 14.26
C ARG A 190 -3.60 8.26 13.55
N ASN A 191 -4.54 7.31 13.42
CA ASN A 191 -4.37 6.14 12.55
C ASN A 191 -4.69 6.52 11.10
N HIS A 192 -3.84 6.12 10.15
CA HIS A 192 -4.08 6.22 8.72
C HIS A 192 -4.31 4.80 8.17
N MET A 193 -5.52 4.51 7.82
CA MET A 193 -5.97 3.20 7.34
C MET A 193 -6.66 3.31 5.98
N ASP A 194 -7.01 2.18 5.38
CA ASP A 194 -7.71 2.19 4.09
C ASP A 194 -8.92 3.11 4.10
N SER A 195 -9.09 3.78 3.00
CA SER A 195 -10.10 4.81 2.76
C SER A 195 -10.03 6.07 3.66
N ASN A 196 -9.05 6.20 4.58
CA ASN A 196 -8.90 7.37 5.46
C ASN A 196 -7.44 7.80 5.67
N TYR A 197 -6.66 7.82 4.59
CA TYR A 197 -5.30 8.37 4.60
C TYR A 197 -5.30 9.88 4.40
N LEU A 198 -4.48 10.62 5.16
CA LEU A 198 -4.13 12.02 4.87
C LEU A 198 -2.73 12.13 4.26
N LEU A 199 -2.05 11.01 4.11
CA LEU A 199 -0.66 10.94 3.64
C LEU A 199 -0.44 9.69 2.77
N MET A 200 0.72 9.65 2.13
CA MET A 200 1.15 8.54 1.28
C MET A 200 1.99 7.54 2.08
N PRO A 201 1.45 6.39 2.52
CA PRO A 201 2.18 5.42 3.36
C PRO A 201 3.49 4.94 2.75
N VAL A 202 3.54 4.81 1.42
CA VAL A 202 4.73 4.36 0.69
C VAL A 202 5.92 5.32 0.87
N ARG A 203 5.66 6.64 0.88
CA ARG A 203 6.70 7.65 1.10
C ARG A 203 7.21 7.64 2.54
N VAL A 204 6.29 7.53 3.50
CA VAL A 204 6.64 7.40 4.93
C VAL A 204 7.47 6.15 5.16
N ALA A 205 7.07 5.01 4.58
CA ALA A 205 7.75 3.73 4.74
C ALA A 205 9.17 3.73 4.13
N LYS A 206 9.34 4.39 2.99
CA LYS A 206 10.66 4.59 2.38
C LYS A 206 11.57 5.40 3.30
N ASP A 207 11.09 6.53 3.82
CA ASP A 207 11.89 7.42 4.66
C ASP A 207 12.16 6.83 6.06
N ALA A 208 11.29 5.94 6.53
CA ALA A 208 11.47 5.18 7.77
C ALA A 208 12.28 3.88 7.58
N GLY A 209 12.89 3.66 6.42
CA GLY A 209 13.80 2.54 6.19
C GLY A 209 13.14 1.16 6.05
N LEU A 210 11.84 1.06 5.71
CA LEU A 210 11.20 -0.23 5.51
C LEU A 210 11.56 -0.87 4.16
N GLY A 211 11.92 -0.06 3.16
CA GLY A 211 12.23 -0.53 1.82
C GLY A 211 12.47 0.60 0.82
N GLN A 212 12.48 0.24 -0.45
CA GLN A 212 12.61 1.14 -1.58
C GLN A 212 11.40 1.02 -2.51
N ILE A 213 11.17 2.00 -3.37
CA ILE A 213 10.08 1.93 -4.36
C ILE A 213 10.59 1.20 -5.61
N GLY A 214 9.96 0.06 -5.92
CA GLY A 214 10.31 -0.75 -7.08
C GLY A 214 9.69 -0.25 -8.39
N ARG A 215 9.99 -0.95 -9.50
CA ARG A 215 9.40 -0.69 -10.83
C ARG A 215 7.86 -0.76 -10.81
N ASN A 216 7.28 -1.60 -9.97
CA ASN A 216 5.82 -1.69 -9.80
C ASN A 216 5.22 -0.51 -9.04
N THR A 217 6.01 0.52 -8.71
CA THR A 217 5.64 1.73 -7.96
C THR A 217 5.18 1.49 -6.52
N ILE A 218 5.29 0.26 -6.03
CA ILE A 218 4.94 -0.16 -4.68
C ILE A 218 6.21 -0.24 -3.83
N LEU A 219 6.09 -0.04 -2.52
CA LEU A 219 7.20 -0.30 -1.60
C LEU A 219 7.62 -1.78 -1.70
N THR A 220 8.89 -1.99 -1.92
CA THR A 220 9.50 -3.32 -1.92
C THR A 220 10.47 -3.40 -0.75
N THR A 221 10.18 -4.28 0.19
CA THR A 221 11.08 -4.61 1.30
C THR A 221 12.05 -5.71 0.89
N LYS A 222 13.17 -5.82 1.61
CA LYS A 222 14.14 -6.86 1.31
C LYS A 222 13.59 -8.26 1.62
N ASP A 223 12.87 -8.41 2.74
CA ASP A 223 12.46 -9.72 3.26
C ASP A 223 11.13 -10.22 2.68
N TYR A 224 10.21 -9.31 2.34
CA TYR A 224 8.85 -9.64 1.90
C TYR A 224 8.52 -9.12 0.50
N GLY A 225 9.45 -8.42 -0.15
CA GLY A 225 9.17 -7.74 -1.41
C GLY A 225 8.02 -6.72 -1.26
N SER A 226 7.15 -6.68 -2.27
CA SER A 226 5.92 -5.87 -2.21
C SER A 226 4.72 -6.63 -1.62
N ARG A 227 4.93 -7.82 -1.07
CA ARG A 227 3.91 -8.70 -0.48
C ARG A 227 3.60 -8.28 0.97
N ILE A 228 3.27 -7.00 1.12
CA ILE A 228 2.96 -6.33 2.39
C ILE A 228 1.81 -5.34 2.23
N ARG A 229 1.12 -5.07 3.33
CA ARG A 229 0.23 -3.90 3.48
C ARG A 229 0.76 -2.97 4.55
N LEU A 230 0.69 -1.67 4.28
CA LEU A 230 1.22 -0.62 5.14
C LEU A 230 0.10 0.01 5.99
N GLY A 231 0.40 0.27 7.25
CA GLY A 231 -0.36 1.18 8.09
C GLY A 231 0.55 2.26 8.64
N VAL A 232 -0.01 3.41 8.97
CA VAL A 232 0.73 4.54 9.55
C VAL A 232 -0.04 5.12 10.72
N VAL A 233 0.66 5.38 11.81
CA VAL A 233 0.16 6.23 12.89
C VAL A 233 1.01 7.48 12.96
N THR A 234 0.37 8.65 12.89
CA THR A 234 1.07 9.93 13.07
C THR A 234 0.88 10.45 14.48
N THR A 235 1.89 11.17 15.03
CA THR A 235 1.88 11.66 16.40
C THR A 235 2.88 12.80 16.62
N ASP A 236 2.65 13.61 17.66
CA ASP A 236 3.62 14.59 18.17
C ASP A 236 4.45 14.06 19.36
N LEU A 237 4.23 12.80 19.75
CA LEU A 237 5.08 12.13 20.73
C LEU A 237 6.51 12.03 20.18
N GLU A 238 7.49 12.56 20.92
CA GLU A 238 8.90 12.49 20.49
C GLU A 238 9.42 11.06 20.42
N LEU A 239 9.93 10.68 19.23
CA LEU A 239 10.43 9.33 18.92
C LEU A 239 11.80 9.38 18.27
N ASP A 240 12.62 8.34 18.48
CA ASP A 240 13.83 8.13 17.69
C ASP A 240 13.43 7.69 16.27
N VAL A 241 14.06 8.30 15.27
CA VAL A 241 13.80 8.02 13.87
C VAL A 241 14.77 6.97 13.34
N ASP A 242 14.33 6.23 12.32
CA ASP A 242 15.14 5.27 11.59
C ASP A 242 15.74 5.94 10.34
N GLU A 243 16.80 5.34 9.81
CA GLU A 243 17.45 5.80 8.58
C GLU A 243 16.87 5.08 7.35
N GLN A 244 16.90 5.75 6.22
CA GLN A 244 16.56 5.12 4.94
C GLN A 244 17.55 4.00 4.62
N ILE A 245 17.07 2.97 3.91
CA ILE A 245 17.89 1.86 3.45
C ILE A 245 18.03 1.88 1.92
N ASP A 246 19.17 1.43 1.44
CA ASP A 246 19.44 1.18 0.03
C ASP A 246 20.07 -0.21 -0.13
N PHE A 247 19.26 -1.15 -0.60
CA PHE A 247 19.73 -2.51 -0.90
C PHE A 247 19.89 -2.78 -2.41
N GLY A 248 19.94 -1.70 -3.22
CA GLY A 248 20.18 -1.80 -4.66
C GLY A 248 18.96 -2.24 -5.46
N LEU A 249 17.74 -1.95 -4.97
CA LEU A 249 16.50 -2.34 -5.65
C LEU A 249 16.38 -1.73 -7.05
N ASP A 250 16.82 -0.48 -7.23
CA ASP A 250 16.73 0.19 -8.53
C ASP A 250 17.57 -0.52 -9.59
N ASP A 251 18.81 -0.89 -9.26
CA ASP A 251 19.67 -1.68 -10.15
C ASP A 251 19.09 -3.06 -10.44
N PHE A 252 18.53 -3.71 -9.42
CA PHE A 252 17.82 -4.96 -9.61
C PHE A 252 16.63 -4.81 -10.56
N CYS A 253 15.79 -3.80 -10.37
CA CYS A 253 14.62 -3.54 -11.18
C CYS A 253 14.96 -3.21 -12.64
N LYS A 254 16.08 -2.51 -12.91
CA LYS A 254 16.57 -2.23 -14.28
C LYS A 254 16.81 -3.52 -15.07
N LEU A 255 17.32 -4.58 -14.42
CA LEU A 255 17.61 -5.87 -15.06
C LEU A 255 16.43 -6.85 -15.03
N CYS A 256 15.61 -6.83 -13.99
CA CYS A 256 14.58 -7.85 -13.73
C CYS A 256 13.39 -7.77 -14.69
N ASN A 257 12.77 -6.62 -14.83
CA ASN A 257 11.58 -6.33 -15.69
C ASN A 257 10.36 -7.27 -15.55
N LYS A 258 10.31 -8.19 -14.58
CA LYS A 258 9.24 -9.19 -14.46
C LYS A 258 7.86 -8.59 -14.25
N CYS A 259 7.72 -7.60 -13.35
CA CYS A 259 6.43 -6.98 -13.04
C CYS A 259 5.83 -6.27 -14.27
N ALA A 260 6.63 -5.58 -15.09
CA ALA A 260 6.17 -4.98 -16.34
C ALA A 260 5.83 -6.03 -17.39
N HIS A 261 6.67 -7.08 -17.54
CA HIS A 261 6.43 -8.16 -18.49
C HIS A 261 5.13 -8.95 -18.23
N PHE A 262 4.81 -9.19 -16.97
CA PHE A 262 3.60 -9.92 -16.56
C PHE A 262 2.40 -9.03 -16.22
N CYS A 263 2.53 -7.71 -16.38
CA CYS A 263 1.40 -6.79 -16.17
C CYS A 263 0.32 -7.04 -17.23
N PRO A 264 -0.89 -7.49 -16.86
CA PRO A 264 -1.92 -7.86 -17.81
C PRO A 264 -2.54 -6.64 -18.52
N SER A 265 -2.32 -5.44 -18.01
CA SER A 265 -2.72 -4.16 -18.61
C SER A 265 -1.57 -3.39 -19.24
N GLN A 266 -0.32 -3.90 -19.13
CA GLN A 266 0.89 -3.23 -19.58
C GLN A 266 1.08 -1.80 -19.02
N SER A 267 0.52 -1.55 -17.84
CA SER A 267 0.51 -0.23 -17.18
C SER A 267 1.86 0.17 -16.57
N LEU A 268 2.80 -0.76 -16.44
CA LEU A 268 4.11 -0.52 -15.83
C LEU A 268 5.16 -0.22 -16.90
N SER A 269 5.87 0.89 -16.75
CA SER A 269 6.89 1.29 -17.69
C SER A 269 8.10 0.34 -17.71
N ASN A 270 8.68 0.12 -18.89
CA ASN A 270 9.91 -0.66 -19.06
C ASN A 270 11.18 0.15 -18.72
N LYS A 271 11.06 1.48 -18.66
CA LYS A 271 12.15 2.40 -18.34
C LYS A 271 11.65 3.42 -17.32
N PRO A 272 12.51 3.89 -16.41
CA PRO A 272 12.14 4.99 -15.52
C PRO A 272 11.94 6.29 -16.33
N ASP A 273 11.07 7.14 -15.85
CA ASP A 273 10.95 8.53 -16.29
C ASP A 273 11.64 9.41 -15.24
N LYS A 274 12.69 10.14 -15.64
CA LYS A 274 13.45 11.05 -14.76
C LYS A 274 13.77 10.45 -13.38
N ASP A 275 14.37 9.28 -13.34
CA ASP A 275 14.74 8.56 -12.11
C ASP A 275 13.56 8.00 -11.27
N SER A 276 12.34 7.96 -11.82
CA SER A 276 11.16 7.40 -11.17
C SER A 276 10.47 6.37 -12.05
N TRP A 277 10.02 5.28 -11.45
CA TRP A 277 9.14 4.34 -12.13
C TRP A 277 7.73 4.90 -12.20
N VAL A 278 7.03 4.68 -13.32
CA VAL A 278 5.71 5.22 -13.59
C VAL A 278 4.72 4.10 -13.86
N ILE A 279 3.49 4.30 -13.39
CA ILE A 279 2.34 3.45 -13.67
C ILE A 279 1.24 4.29 -14.31
N GLU A 280 0.62 3.76 -15.35
CA GLU A 280 -0.63 4.29 -15.89
C GLU A 280 -1.79 3.82 -15.02
N GLN A 281 -2.29 4.72 -14.17
CA GLN A 281 -3.29 4.40 -13.16
C GLN A 281 -4.60 3.91 -13.78
N GLU A 282 -5.05 4.55 -14.85
CA GLU A 282 -6.31 4.27 -15.53
C GLU A 282 -6.33 2.84 -16.11
N SER A 283 -5.32 2.48 -16.87
CA SER A 283 -5.24 1.14 -17.48
C SER A 283 -5.07 0.03 -16.42
N CYS A 284 -4.33 0.30 -15.36
CA CYS A 284 -4.21 -0.61 -14.21
C CYS A 284 -5.57 -0.81 -13.52
N TYR A 285 -6.27 0.28 -13.20
CA TYR A 285 -7.55 0.23 -12.49
C TYR A 285 -8.66 -0.41 -13.35
N ILE A 286 -8.70 -0.13 -14.66
CA ILE A 286 -9.62 -0.81 -15.60
C ILE A 286 -9.42 -2.33 -15.53
N LYS A 287 -8.18 -2.79 -15.41
CA LYS A 287 -7.92 -4.24 -15.28
C LYS A 287 -8.43 -4.80 -13.96
N TRP A 288 -8.30 -4.06 -12.85
CA TRP A 288 -8.88 -4.46 -11.57
C TRP A 288 -10.40 -4.66 -11.68
N LEU A 289 -11.09 -3.69 -12.24
CA LEU A 289 -12.55 -3.76 -12.41
C LEU A 289 -12.98 -4.94 -13.29
N TYR A 290 -12.27 -5.17 -14.39
CA TYR A 290 -12.52 -6.32 -15.26
C TYR A 290 -12.31 -7.65 -14.56
N MET A 291 -11.23 -7.78 -13.79
CA MET A 291 -10.92 -8.99 -13.03
C MET A 291 -11.87 -9.16 -11.82
N GLY A 292 -12.26 -8.08 -11.19
CA GLY A 292 -12.98 -8.05 -9.92
C GLY A 292 -12.07 -8.20 -8.70
N THR A 293 -10.73 -8.02 -8.88
CA THR A 293 -9.72 -8.07 -7.83
C THR A 293 -8.70 -6.97 -8.03
N ASP A 294 -7.88 -6.67 -7.03
CA ASP A 294 -6.75 -5.74 -7.15
C ASP A 294 -5.53 -6.35 -7.89
N CYS A 295 -5.77 -7.47 -8.55
CA CYS A 295 -4.89 -8.16 -9.48
C CYS A 295 -3.65 -8.82 -8.87
N GLY A 296 -2.85 -8.16 -8.04
CA GLY A 296 -1.65 -8.69 -7.37
C GLY A 296 -0.52 -9.21 -8.25
N MET A 297 -0.66 -9.23 -9.58
CA MET A 297 0.32 -9.86 -10.49
C MET A 297 1.72 -9.26 -10.36
N CYS A 298 1.86 -7.95 -10.27
CA CYS A 298 3.16 -7.29 -10.12
C CYS A 298 3.82 -7.57 -8.77
N ILE A 299 3.03 -7.92 -7.75
CA ILE A 299 3.50 -8.35 -6.43
C ILE A 299 3.96 -9.80 -6.50
N SER A 300 3.11 -10.70 -7.00
CA SER A 300 3.38 -12.14 -7.11
C SER A 300 4.65 -12.45 -7.90
N VAL A 301 4.88 -11.79 -9.04
CA VAL A 301 6.05 -12.08 -9.89
C VAL A 301 7.35 -11.43 -9.41
N CYS A 302 7.32 -10.62 -8.34
CA CYS A 302 8.51 -9.97 -7.83
C CYS A 302 9.45 -10.98 -7.15
N PRO A 303 10.73 -11.07 -7.53
CA PRO A 303 11.67 -11.99 -6.89
C PRO A 303 11.82 -11.78 -5.38
N PHE A 304 11.75 -10.53 -4.90
CA PHE A 304 11.79 -10.21 -3.47
C PHE A 304 10.56 -10.74 -2.71
N ALA A 305 9.44 -10.98 -3.39
CA ALA A 305 8.24 -11.56 -2.76
C ALA A 305 8.30 -13.10 -2.63
N GLN A 306 9.37 -13.76 -3.16
CA GLN A 306 9.42 -15.21 -3.35
C GLN A 306 10.45 -15.95 -2.47
N GLU A 307 11.06 -15.29 -1.50
CA GLU A 307 11.97 -15.90 -0.54
C GLU A 307 13.13 -16.65 -1.19
N LEU A 308 13.78 -16.04 -2.19
CA LEU A 308 14.98 -16.58 -2.82
C LEU A 308 16.17 -16.54 -1.86
N GLU A 309 16.97 -17.61 -1.82
CA GLU A 309 18.13 -17.69 -0.94
C GLU A 309 19.17 -16.61 -1.29
N THR A 310 19.42 -16.38 -2.58
CA THR A 310 20.33 -15.31 -3.02
C THR A 310 19.89 -13.93 -2.49
N ILE A 311 18.57 -13.65 -2.43
CA ILE A 311 18.06 -12.38 -1.90
C ILE A 311 18.22 -12.29 -0.39
N LYS A 312 17.99 -13.39 0.33
CA LYS A 312 18.15 -13.44 1.80
C LYS A 312 19.59 -13.22 2.25
N GLU A 313 20.53 -13.88 1.57
CA GLU A 313 21.96 -13.87 1.94
C GLU A 313 22.68 -12.57 1.62
N VAL A 314 22.21 -11.83 0.60
CA VAL A 314 22.91 -10.65 0.09
C VAL A 314 22.47 -9.37 0.81
N ASN A 315 23.41 -8.55 1.24
CA ASN A 315 23.10 -7.27 1.87
C ASN A 315 22.62 -6.21 0.87
N THR A 316 23.25 -6.15 -0.30
CA THR A 316 22.90 -5.18 -1.35
C THR A 316 23.17 -5.73 -2.75
N PHE A 317 22.35 -5.31 -3.70
CA PHE A 317 22.48 -5.57 -5.14
C PHE A 317 23.09 -4.38 -5.90
N LYS A 318 23.41 -3.30 -5.18
CA LYS A 318 23.93 -2.08 -5.77
C LYS A 318 25.20 -2.35 -6.57
N ASP A 319 25.24 -1.87 -7.83
CA ASP A 319 26.37 -2.00 -8.76
C ASP A 319 26.85 -3.46 -8.98
N ASN A 320 26.01 -4.47 -8.68
CA ASN A 320 26.40 -5.87 -8.79
C ASN A 320 25.49 -6.68 -9.73
N GLN A 321 25.74 -6.55 -11.02
CA GLN A 321 24.93 -7.24 -12.05
C GLN A 321 25.05 -8.77 -12.00
N GLU A 322 26.19 -9.33 -11.61
CA GLU A 322 26.36 -10.79 -11.52
C GLU A 322 25.47 -11.38 -10.44
N LEU A 323 25.38 -10.71 -9.31
CA LEU A 323 24.56 -11.12 -8.19
C LEU A 323 23.06 -11.01 -8.53
N ILE A 324 22.67 -9.96 -9.25
CA ILE A 324 21.29 -9.81 -9.74
C ILE A 324 20.96 -10.96 -10.72
N LYS A 325 21.87 -11.30 -11.64
CA LYS A 325 21.68 -12.43 -12.56
C LYS A 325 21.53 -13.75 -11.80
N LYS A 326 22.40 -14.01 -10.81
CA LYS A 326 22.30 -15.19 -9.95
C LYS A 326 20.92 -15.33 -9.31
N ALA A 327 20.37 -14.25 -8.74
CA ALA A 327 19.03 -14.25 -8.16
C ALA A 327 17.92 -14.49 -9.19
N LEU A 328 18.08 -13.96 -10.41
CA LEU A 328 17.12 -14.16 -11.50
C LEU A 328 17.19 -15.59 -12.08
N ASP A 329 18.38 -16.21 -12.10
CA ASP A 329 18.56 -17.61 -12.51
C ASP A 329 17.95 -18.56 -11.46
N GLU A 330 18.18 -18.33 -10.16
CA GLU A 330 17.51 -19.04 -9.07
C GLU A 330 15.98 -18.94 -9.19
N TYR A 331 15.46 -17.74 -9.45
CA TYR A 331 14.03 -17.54 -9.67
C TYR A 331 13.53 -18.36 -10.85
N LYS A 332 14.24 -18.35 -11.98
CA LYS A 332 13.87 -19.08 -13.19
C LYS A 332 13.89 -20.59 -12.96
N GLU A 333 14.88 -21.10 -12.25
CA GLU A 333 14.99 -22.51 -11.87
C GLU A 333 13.81 -22.94 -11.00
N LYS A 334 13.46 -22.13 -10.00
CA LYS A 334 12.45 -22.43 -8.97
C LYS A 334 11.01 -22.32 -9.51
N PHE A 335 10.73 -21.35 -10.38
CA PHE A 335 9.37 -21.00 -10.80
C PHE A 335 9.15 -20.99 -12.32
N GLY A 336 10.17 -21.19 -13.13
CA GLY A 336 10.08 -21.04 -14.57
C GLY A 336 9.74 -19.61 -14.98
N LYS A 337 8.55 -19.41 -15.55
CA LYS A 337 8.10 -18.08 -15.97
C LYS A 337 7.70 -17.20 -14.80
N ARG A 338 6.84 -17.73 -13.92
CA ARG A 338 6.34 -17.04 -12.73
C ARG A 338 5.91 -18.03 -11.63
N PRO A 339 5.90 -17.62 -10.36
CA PRO A 339 5.19 -18.33 -9.31
C PRO A 339 3.70 -18.38 -9.66
N PHE A 340 3.10 -19.54 -9.48
CA PHE A 340 1.66 -19.71 -9.67
C PHE A 340 1.15 -20.88 -8.85
N VAL A 341 0.16 -20.62 -8.00
CA VAL A 341 -0.56 -21.64 -7.24
C VAL A 341 -1.96 -21.79 -7.87
N PRO A 342 -2.25 -22.93 -8.51
CA PRO A 342 -3.52 -23.12 -9.20
C PRO A 342 -4.70 -23.33 -8.22
N GLY A 343 -5.88 -22.91 -8.65
CA GLY A 343 -7.14 -23.11 -7.92
C GLY A 343 -7.23 -22.32 -6.61
N ASN A 344 -8.26 -22.59 -5.84
CA ASN A 344 -8.46 -22.02 -4.51
C ASN A 344 -7.87 -22.93 -3.43
N PRO A 345 -7.49 -22.42 -2.26
CA PRO A 345 -7.20 -23.25 -1.10
C PRO A 345 -8.44 -24.05 -0.68
N ASP A 346 -8.27 -25.17 0.05
CA ASP A 346 -9.36 -26.10 0.33
C ASP A 346 -10.58 -25.46 1.01
N TRP A 347 -10.34 -24.51 1.90
CA TRP A 347 -11.41 -23.80 2.62
C TRP A 347 -12.18 -22.76 1.77
N LEU A 348 -11.72 -22.46 0.55
CA LEU A 348 -12.39 -21.60 -0.44
C LEU A 348 -13.02 -22.38 -1.62
N ARG A 349 -12.98 -23.70 -1.60
CA ARG A 349 -13.55 -24.54 -2.64
C ARG A 349 -15.05 -24.72 -2.51
#